data_b118eb5a0d59c8a8c4bf07f153ad898d
#
_entry.id   b118eb5a0d59c8a8c4bf07f153ad898d
#
_cell.length_a   1.000
_cell.length_b   1.000
_cell.length_c   1.000
_cell.angle_alpha   90.00
_cell.angle_beta   90.00
_cell.angle_gamma   90.00
#
_symmetry.space_group_name_H-M   'P 1'
#
loop_
_entity.id
_entity.type
_entity.pdbx_description
1 polymer ?
#
loop_
_entity_poly.entity_id
_entity_poly.type
_entity_poly.pdbx_seq_one_letter_code
_entity_poly.pdbx_strand_id
1 'polypeptide(L)'
;MPSLKDLAKECGVSVATVSKALNDQPDIAAATRERIRVAARRMGYLPNAAARALKTNRTYNLGVLFVDERQSGLTHEYFSAVLDSFKVEAEKRGYDITFINHNISGRSMTYLEHCHYRSVDGVVIACVNFYDPQVVELVNSDVPVVTIDHVFNNRMAVLSDNVAGLKALVKQAWACGHRRIAFIHGEKTSVTENRIAGFYQACEELGLEIPEEYVRDGVYHDVERCAEETRALLALPQRPTCIIFPDDFSALGGYNALAEAGLSIPDDISVMGYDGIYLSRVVNPSLVTYQQNTAALGQTAADKLIELIEHPRVTLPEQLRVSGRLLSGRSVRSL
;
A
#
# COMPACT_ATOMS: atom_id res chain seq x y z
N MET A 1 -17.56 10.16 33.32
CA MET A 1 -16.09 10.21 33.33
C MET A 1 -15.66 11.47 34.09
N PRO A 2 -14.61 11.42 34.93
CA PRO A 2 -14.09 12.60 35.58
C PRO A 2 -13.62 13.63 34.59
N SER A 3 -13.80 14.91 34.91
CA SER A 3 -13.39 16.03 34.06
C SER A 3 -12.02 16.59 34.49
N LEU A 4 -11.45 17.44 33.63
CA LEU A 4 -10.21 18.16 33.98
C LEU A 4 -10.39 19.03 35.24
N LYS A 5 -11.62 19.53 35.48
CA LYS A 5 -11.96 20.30 36.70
C LYS A 5 -11.95 19.41 37.96
N ASP A 6 -12.45 18.17 37.86
CA ASP A 6 -12.44 17.23 38.97
C ASP A 6 -11.02 16.84 39.36
N LEU A 7 -10.14 16.60 38.37
CA LEU A 7 -8.73 16.32 38.59
C LEU A 7 -7.99 17.53 39.21
N ALA A 8 -8.32 18.74 38.77
CA ALA A 8 -7.76 19.96 39.36
C ALA A 8 -8.14 20.11 40.84
N LYS A 9 -9.41 19.84 41.18
CA LYS A 9 -9.90 19.85 42.53
C LYS A 9 -9.23 18.79 43.40
N GLU A 10 -9.09 17.58 42.92
CA GLU A 10 -8.40 16.46 43.61
C GLU A 10 -6.93 16.77 43.87
N CYS A 11 -6.25 17.39 42.93
CA CYS A 11 -4.83 17.74 43.07
C CYS A 11 -4.57 19.08 43.79
N GLY A 12 -5.61 19.86 44.12
CA GLY A 12 -5.47 21.17 44.76
C GLY A 12 -4.70 22.18 43.91
N VAL A 13 -4.89 22.14 42.56
CA VAL A 13 -4.21 23.03 41.63
C VAL A 13 -5.20 23.60 40.59
N SER A 14 -4.76 24.59 39.81
CA SER A 14 -5.62 25.14 38.76
C SER A 14 -5.81 24.16 37.60
N VAL A 15 -6.92 24.28 36.87
CA VAL A 15 -7.17 23.52 35.62
C VAL A 15 -6.05 23.74 34.62
N ALA A 16 -5.51 24.96 34.53
CA ALA A 16 -4.38 25.28 33.68
C ALA A 16 -3.12 24.48 34.07
N THR A 17 -2.83 24.36 35.40
CA THR A 17 -1.71 23.57 35.91
C THR A 17 -1.86 22.09 35.57
N VAL A 18 -3.07 21.51 35.72
CA VAL A 18 -3.35 20.13 35.32
C VAL A 18 -3.16 19.93 33.82
N SER A 19 -3.70 20.82 33.01
CA SER A 19 -3.54 20.76 31.55
C SER A 19 -2.08 20.82 31.12
N LYS A 20 -1.29 21.72 31.72
CA LYS A 20 0.15 21.83 31.46
C LYS A 20 0.92 20.59 31.89
N ALA A 21 0.61 20.04 33.08
CA ALA A 21 1.25 18.84 33.60
C ALA A 21 0.97 17.60 32.76
N LEU A 22 -0.26 17.42 32.27
CA LEU A 22 -0.63 16.31 31.41
C LEU A 22 -0.06 16.41 29.99
N ASN A 23 0.30 17.63 29.54
CA ASN A 23 0.93 17.90 28.24
C ASN A 23 2.46 18.11 28.34
N ASP A 24 3.08 17.69 29.42
CA ASP A 24 4.53 17.73 29.61
C ASP A 24 5.19 19.11 29.48
N GLN A 25 4.43 20.19 29.76
CA GLN A 25 4.99 21.53 29.66
C GLN A 25 6.15 21.71 30.66
N PRO A 26 7.27 22.30 30.22
CA PRO A 26 8.49 22.38 31.03
C PRO A 26 8.37 23.27 32.25
N ASP A 27 7.38 24.17 32.27
CA ASP A 27 7.12 25.11 33.38
C ASP A 27 6.44 24.46 34.61
N ILE A 28 6.14 23.16 34.57
CA ILE A 28 5.59 22.41 35.70
C ILE A 28 6.68 21.52 36.33
N ALA A 29 6.90 21.67 37.63
CA ALA A 29 7.84 20.86 38.39
C ALA A 29 7.54 19.36 38.23
N ALA A 30 8.60 18.54 38.08
CA ALA A 30 8.49 17.08 37.86
C ALA A 30 7.64 16.37 38.91
N ALA A 31 7.82 16.72 40.21
CA ALA A 31 7.04 16.17 41.31
C ALA A 31 5.54 16.48 41.19
N THR A 32 5.18 17.71 40.77
CA THR A 32 3.78 18.12 40.57
C THR A 32 3.18 17.37 39.38
N ARG A 33 3.94 17.24 38.30
CA ARG A 33 3.54 16.49 37.10
C ARG A 33 3.24 15.04 37.42
N GLU A 34 4.11 14.35 38.13
CA GLU A 34 3.91 12.95 38.53
C GLU A 34 2.72 12.78 39.48
N ARG A 35 2.55 13.67 40.45
CA ARG A 35 1.38 13.66 41.33
C ARG A 35 0.06 13.77 40.55
N ILE A 36 -0.01 14.65 39.57
CA ILE A 36 -1.19 14.83 38.72
C ILE A 36 -1.42 13.59 37.85
N ARG A 37 -0.38 12.98 37.30
CA ARG A 37 -0.50 11.75 36.51
C ARG A 37 -1.00 10.56 37.33
N VAL A 38 -0.51 10.40 38.55
CA VAL A 38 -0.98 9.37 39.46
C VAL A 38 -2.44 9.57 39.83
N ALA A 39 -2.85 10.81 40.12
CA ALA A 39 -4.25 11.14 40.39
C ALA A 39 -5.14 10.89 39.17
N ALA A 40 -4.70 11.25 37.98
CA ALA A 40 -5.42 11.02 36.73
C ALA A 40 -5.66 9.50 36.51
N ARG A 41 -4.61 8.67 36.66
CA ARG A 41 -4.73 7.21 36.57
C ARG A 41 -5.70 6.64 37.58
N ARG A 42 -5.59 7.06 38.85
CA ARG A 42 -6.48 6.60 39.94
C ARG A 42 -7.94 6.97 39.71
N MET A 43 -8.20 8.15 39.16
CA MET A 43 -9.55 8.62 38.86
C MET A 43 -10.11 8.06 37.54
N GLY A 44 -9.32 7.37 36.72
CA GLY A 44 -9.71 6.96 35.38
C GLY A 44 -9.92 8.15 34.44
N TYR A 45 -9.23 9.26 34.68
CA TYR A 45 -9.29 10.41 33.80
C TYR A 45 -8.51 10.15 32.51
N LEU A 46 -9.19 10.29 31.39
CA LEU A 46 -8.59 10.27 30.06
C LEU A 46 -8.72 11.65 29.43
N PRO A 47 -7.61 12.19 28.87
CA PRO A 47 -7.66 13.45 28.13
C PRO A 47 -8.68 13.38 26.99
N ASN A 48 -9.54 14.37 26.87
CA ASN A 48 -10.47 14.46 25.75
C ASN A 48 -9.74 14.87 24.48
N ALA A 49 -9.66 13.98 23.49
CA ALA A 49 -8.98 14.23 22.21
C ALA A 49 -9.57 15.45 21.48
N ALA A 50 -10.91 15.63 21.50
CA ALA A 50 -11.54 16.80 20.87
C ALA A 50 -11.15 18.12 21.53
N ALA A 51 -11.06 18.16 22.88
CA ALA A 51 -10.58 19.34 23.59
C ALA A 51 -9.09 19.64 23.33
N ARG A 52 -8.28 18.61 23.13
CA ARG A 52 -6.87 18.75 22.72
C ARG A 52 -6.78 19.32 21.29
N ALA A 53 -7.57 18.76 20.37
CA ALA A 53 -7.60 19.21 18.97
C ALA A 53 -7.94 20.69 18.83
N LEU A 54 -8.94 21.18 19.58
CA LEU A 54 -9.29 22.61 19.62
C LEU A 54 -8.14 23.52 20.05
N LYS A 55 -7.23 23.03 20.90
CA LYS A 55 -6.08 23.80 21.41
C LYS A 55 -4.87 23.72 20.48
N THR A 56 -4.63 22.57 19.88
CA THR A 56 -3.41 22.29 19.09
C THR A 56 -3.65 22.45 17.59
N ASN A 57 -4.89 22.59 17.17
CA ASN A 57 -5.34 22.50 15.77
C ASN A 57 -4.88 21.20 15.08
N ARG A 58 -4.76 20.11 15.85
CA ARG A 58 -4.40 18.76 15.39
C ARG A 58 -5.23 17.72 16.11
N THR A 59 -5.74 16.78 15.35
CA THR A 59 -6.54 15.66 15.89
C THR A 59 -5.71 14.45 16.20
N TYR A 60 -4.50 14.34 15.62
CA TYR A 60 -3.65 13.14 15.61
C TYR A 60 -4.39 11.94 15.00
N ASN A 61 -5.14 12.20 13.92
CA ASN A 61 -5.90 11.20 13.20
C ASN A 61 -5.59 11.29 11.71
N LEU A 62 -5.11 10.18 11.12
CA LEU A 62 -4.82 10.07 9.69
C LEU A 62 -5.97 9.37 8.99
N GLY A 63 -6.36 9.89 7.83
CA GLY A 63 -7.29 9.23 6.93
C GLY A 63 -6.61 8.14 6.11
N VAL A 64 -7.32 7.05 5.87
CA VAL A 64 -6.94 6.01 4.92
C VAL A 64 -8.06 5.91 3.88
N LEU A 65 -7.79 6.35 2.66
CA LEU A 65 -8.68 6.13 1.53
C LEU A 65 -8.22 4.89 0.78
N PHE A 66 -9.01 3.84 0.89
CA PHE A 66 -8.78 2.55 0.27
C PHE A 66 -10.11 2.01 -0.29
N VAL A 67 -10.17 1.86 -1.60
CA VAL A 67 -11.38 1.36 -2.31
C VAL A 67 -10.94 0.35 -3.35
N ASP A 68 -11.04 -0.92 -2.99
CA ASP A 68 -10.76 -2.00 -3.91
C ASP A 68 -11.98 -2.25 -4.82
N GLU A 69 -11.88 -1.90 -6.09
CA GLU A 69 -12.95 -2.11 -7.09
C GLU A 69 -13.31 -3.59 -7.28
N ARG A 70 -12.40 -4.51 -6.97
CA ARG A 70 -12.63 -5.96 -7.01
C ARG A 70 -13.36 -6.50 -5.78
N GLN A 71 -13.67 -5.64 -4.82
CA GLN A 71 -14.37 -5.99 -3.59
C GLN A 71 -13.64 -7.03 -2.71
N SER A 72 -12.34 -7.23 -2.90
CA SER A 72 -11.53 -8.04 -1.96
C SER A 72 -11.37 -7.32 -0.62
N GLY A 73 -11.46 -6.00 -0.63
CA GLY A 73 -11.34 -5.16 0.56
C GLY A 73 -10.01 -5.41 1.28
N LEU A 74 -10.07 -5.49 2.61
CA LEU A 74 -8.88 -5.76 3.44
C LEU A 74 -8.38 -7.21 3.38
N THR A 75 -9.00 -8.09 2.58
CA THR A 75 -8.46 -9.43 2.33
C THR A 75 -7.44 -9.46 1.20
N HIS A 76 -7.25 -8.34 0.50
CA HIS A 76 -6.18 -8.18 -0.49
C HIS A 76 -4.83 -8.16 0.22
N GLU A 77 -4.10 -9.29 0.18
CA GLU A 77 -2.92 -9.54 1.02
C GLU A 77 -1.82 -8.47 0.86
N TYR A 78 -1.53 -8.04 -0.37
CA TYR A 78 -0.54 -7.00 -0.63
C TYR A 78 -0.93 -5.67 0.04
N PHE A 79 -2.13 -5.16 -0.22
CA PHE A 79 -2.56 -3.88 0.34
C PHE A 79 -2.81 -3.94 1.84
N SER A 80 -3.31 -5.05 2.37
CA SER A 80 -3.46 -5.21 3.82
C SER A 80 -2.12 -5.15 4.53
N ALA A 81 -1.05 -5.72 3.95
CA ALA A 81 0.30 -5.63 4.50
C ALA A 81 0.88 -4.20 4.45
N VAL A 82 0.61 -3.45 3.37
CA VAL A 82 0.99 -2.03 3.27
C VAL A 82 0.26 -1.20 4.32
N LEU A 83 -1.06 -1.38 4.46
CA LEU A 83 -1.88 -0.64 5.43
C LEU A 83 -1.54 -1.00 6.87
N ASP A 84 -1.21 -2.26 7.16
CA ASP A 84 -0.74 -2.67 8.49
C ASP A 84 0.57 -1.97 8.85
N SER A 85 1.53 -1.93 7.92
CA SER A 85 2.79 -1.21 8.12
C SER A 85 2.57 0.30 8.31
N PHE A 86 1.68 0.92 7.53
CA PHE A 86 1.28 2.31 7.70
C PHE A 86 0.68 2.55 9.10
N LYS A 87 -0.25 1.69 9.53
CA LYS A 87 -0.89 1.75 10.85
C LYS A 87 0.14 1.65 11.97
N VAL A 88 1.06 0.70 11.88
CA VAL A 88 2.10 0.49 12.90
C VAL A 88 2.99 1.72 13.05
N GLU A 89 3.38 2.35 11.94
CA GLU A 89 4.22 3.55 11.99
C GLU A 89 3.43 4.78 12.50
N ALA A 90 2.18 4.96 12.06
CA ALA A 90 1.29 6.00 12.56
C ALA A 90 1.12 5.91 14.10
N GLU A 91 0.89 4.69 14.63
CA GLU A 91 0.77 4.43 16.06
C GLU A 91 2.03 4.79 16.84
N LYS A 92 3.22 4.43 16.34
CA LYS A 92 4.52 4.82 16.95
C LYS A 92 4.68 6.33 17.06
N ARG A 93 4.14 7.07 16.10
CA ARG A 93 4.16 8.54 16.04
C ARG A 93 3.01 9.19 16.81
N GLY A 94 2.13 8.39 17.43
CA GLY A 94 1.01 8.84 18.26
C GLY A 94 -0.22 9.28 17.45
N TYR A 95 -0.37 8.77 16.23
CA TYR A 95 -1.53 9.01 15.37
C TYR A 95 -2.45 7.78 15.36
N ASP A 96 -3.76 8.04 15.40
CA ASP A 96 -4.81 7.08 15.07
C ASP A 96 -5.08 7.07 13.56
N ILE A 97 -5.81 6.06 13.07
CA ILE A 97 -6.26 5.98 11.68
C ILE A 97 -7.78 5.89 11.58
N THR A 98 -8.34 6.49 10.52
CA THR A 98 -9.76 6.42 10.17
C THR A 98 -9.91 6.11 8.69
N PHE A 99 -10.65 5.05 8.35
CA PHE A 99 -11.00 4.79 6.94
C PHE A 99 -11.97 5.85 6.43
N ILE A 100 -11.66 6.41 5.25
CA ILE A 100 -12.48 7.40 4.57
C ILE A 100 -13.51 6.69 3.71
N ASN A 101 -14.79 7.02 3.90
CA ASN A 101 -15.94 6.35 3.29
C ASN A 101 -16.94 7.38 2.76
N HIS A 102 -17.89 6.92 1.91
CA HIS A 102 -18.94 7.77 1.35
C HIS A 102 -20.19 7.92 2.23
N ASN A 103 -20.49 6.96 3.10
CA ASN A 103 -21.73 6.94 3.86
C ASN A 103 -21.47 6.98 5.36
N ILE A 104 -21.83 8.09 5.99
CA ILE A 104 -21.64 8.32 7.41
C ILE A 104 -22.99 8.74 8.04
N SER A 105 -23.43 8.01 9.06
CA SER A 105 -24.66 8.31 9.78
C SER A 105 -25.90 8.46 8.86
N GLY A 106 -25.98 7.63 7.79
CA GLY A 106 -27.07 7.68 6.82
C GLY A 106 -27.01 8.87 5.85
N ARG A 107 -25.90 9.58 5.79
CA ARG A 107 -25.65 10.68 4.83
C ARG A 107 -24.57 10.30 3.85
N SER A 108 -24.80 10.57 2.58
CA SER A 108 -23.75 10.49 1.56
C SER A 108 -22.84 11.71 1.66
N MET A 109 -21.54 11.48 1.57
CA MET A 109 -20.50 12.51 1.61
C MET A 109 -19.46 12.20 0.54
N THR A 110 -18.77 13.22 0.00
CA THR A 110 -17.55 13.03 -0.77
C THR A 110 -16.40 12.61 0.15
N TYR A 111 -15.31 12.11 -0.41
CA TYR A 111 -14.11 11.76 0.38
C TYR A 111 -13.57 12.98 1.13
N LEU A 112 -13.57 14.15 0.48
CA LEU A 112 -13.12 15.40 1.08
C LEU A 112 -14.05 15.84 2.23
N GLU A 113 -15.37 15.78 2.03
CA GLU A 113 -16.35 16.08 3.09
C GLU A 113 -16.17 15.15 4.30
N HIS A 114 -15.90 13.86 4.07
CA HIS A 114 -15.64 12.94 5.17
C HIS A 114 -14.33 13.26 5.92
N CYS A 115 -13.27 13.65 5.20
CA CYS A 115 -12.02 14.10 5.81
C CYS A 115 -12.26 15.31 6.73
N HIS A 116 -13.03 16.31 6.27
CA HIS A 116 -13.41 17.46 7.08
C HIS A 116 -14.32 17.09 8.25
N TYR A 117 -15.31 16.24 8.03
CA TYR A 117 -16.21 15.75 9.08
C TYR A 117 -15.49 15.04 10.23
N ARG A 118 -14.47 14.24 9.90
CA ARG A 118 -13.61 13.57 10.88
C ARG A 118 -12.43 14.41 11.34
N SER A 119 -12.22 15.57 10.71
CA SER A 119 -11.08 16.46 10.97
C SER A 119 -9.76 15.69 10.96
N VAL A 120 -9.55 14.85 9.92
CA VAL A 120 -8.27 14.15 9.78
C VAL A 120 -7.17 15.14 9.45
N ASP A 121 -5.96 14.92 9.99
CA ASP A 121 -4.83 15.83 9.79
C ASP A 121 -4.17 15.64 8.42
N GLY A 122 -4.40 14.50 7.77
CA GLY A 122 -3.93 14.16 6.43
C GLY A 122 -4.44 12.78 5.99
N VAL A 123 -4.24 12.42 4.73
CA VAL A 123 -4.78 11.19 4.13
C VAL A 123 -3.74 10.44 3.32
N VAL A 124 -3.63 9.12 3.53
CA VAL A 124 -2.97 8.22 2.59
C VAL A 124 -4.01 7.64 1.63
N ILE A 125 -3.70 7.62 0.34
CA ILE A 125 -4.57 7.09 -0.72
C ILE A 125 -3.90 5.90 -1.38
N ALA A 126 -4.56 4.75 -1.35
CA ALA A 126 -4.06 3.50 -1.94
C ALA A 126 -5.20 2.69 -2.56
N CYS A 127 -4.91 1.94 -3.62
CA CYS A 127 -5.87 1.02 -4.24
C CYS A 127 -7.21 1.68 -4.58
N VAL A 128 -7.18 2.80 -5.27
CA VAL A 128 -8.37 3.50 -5.73
C VAL A 128 -8.30 3.71 -7.24
N ASN A 129 -9.44 4.02 -7.85
CA ASN A 129 -9.43 4.65 -9.17
C ASN A 129 -8.93 6.09 -9.03
N PHE A 130 -7.68 6.34 -9.34
CA PHE A 130 -7.06 7.67 -9.24
C PHE A 130 -7.63 8.70 -10.22
N TYR A 131 -8.47 8.28 -11.17
CA TYR A 131 -9.20 9.17 -12.07
C TYR A 131 -10.62 9.49 -11.57
N ASP A 132 -11.07 8.91 -10.46
CA ASP A 132 -12.35 9.26 -9.82
C ASP A 132 -12.34 10.75 -9.48
N PRO A 133 -13.36 11.54 -9.92
CA PRO A 133 -13.44 12.97 -9.64
C PRO A 133 -13.36 13.32 -8.15
N GLN A 134 -13.84 12.46 -7.26
CA GLN A 134 -13.78 12.69 -5.80
C GLN A 134 -12.39 12.44 -5.22
N VAL A 135 -11.63 11.48 -5.79
CA VAL A 135 -10.20 11.30 -5.46
C VAL A 135 -9.42 12.51 -5.93
N VAL A 136 -9.68 12.99 -7.15
CA VAL A 136 -9.04 14.19 -7.72
C VAL A 136 -9.38 15.44 -6.89
N GLU A 137 -10.65 15.59 -6.44
CA GLU A 137 -11.08 16.66 -5.54
C GLU A 137 -10.25 16.65 -4.24
N LEU A 138 -10.17 15.50 -3.56
CA LEU A 138 -9.41 15.35 -2.32
C LEU A 138 -7.92 15.66 -2.53
N VAL A 139 -7.32 15.14 -3.60
CA VAL A 139 -5.91 15.39 -3.92
C VAL A 139 -5.63 16.87 -4.17
N ASN A 140 -6.55 17.59 -4.79
CA ASN A 140 -6.39 19.03 -5.08
C ASN A 140 -6.78 19.95 -3.92
N SER A 141 -7.28 19.41 -2.81
CA SER A 141 -7.66 20.18 -1.62
C SER A 141 -6.42 20.64 -0.82
N ASP A 142 -6.67 21.31 0.30
CA ASP A 142 -5.66 21.71 1.28
C ASP A 142 -5.27 20.61 2.28
N VAL A 143 -5.98 19.47 2.26
CA VAL A 143 -5.65 18.30 3.08
C VAL A 143 -4.30 17.73 2.65
N PRO A 144 -3.34 17.51 3.57
CA PRO A 144 -2.10 16.79 3.28
C PRO A 144 -2.39 15.38 2.75
N VAL A 145 -1.81 15.05 1.60
CA VAL A 145 -2.04 13.74 0.93
C VAL A 145 -0.73 13.09 0.57
N VAL A 146 -0.65 11.79 0.80
CA VAL A 146 0.36 10.88 0.25
C VAL A 146 -0.34 9.81 -0.57
N THR A 147 0.10 9.58 -1.80
CA THR A 147 -0.41 8.48 -2.64
C THR A 147 0.54 7.30 -2.66
N ILE A 148 0.01 6.09 -2.75
CA ILE A 148 0.78 4.86 -2.95
C ILE A 148 0.57 4.37 -4.38
N ASP A 149 1.68 4.13 -5.07
CA ASP A 149 1.74 3.62 -6.46
C ASP A 149 1.05 4.50 -7.53
N HIS A 150 0.81 5.78 -7.21
CA HIS A 150 0.32 6.76 -8.18
C HIS A 150 0.93 8.13 -7.95
N VAL A 151 1.15 8.88 -9.03
CA VAL A 151 1.77 10.22 -9.01
C VAL A 151 0.77 11.29 -9.43
N PHE A 152 0.57 12.28 -8.57
CA PHE A 152 -0.05 13.55 -8.92
C PHE A 152 1.00 14.67 -8.90
N ASN A 153 0.82 15.66 -9.77
CA ASN A 153 1.69 16.83 -9.78
C ASN A 153 1.65 17.56 -8.43
N ASN A 154 2.82 17.92 -7.91
CA ASN A 154 2.97 18.63 -6.63
C ASN A 154 2.34 17.89 -5.42
N ARG A 155 2.31 16.56 -5.45
CA ARG A 155 1.89 15.73 -4.32
C ARG A 155 2.96 14.70 -3.97
N MET A 156 3.01 14.34 -2.71
CA MET A 156 3.89 13.29 -2.21
C MET A 156 3.42 11.93 -2.72
N ALA A 157 4.34 11.13 -3.24
CA ALA A 157 4.04 9.78 -3.71
C ALA A 157 5.09 8.78 -3.21
N VAL A 158 4.64 7.62 -2.75
CA VAL A 158 5.49 6.48 -2.41
C VAL A 158 5.18 5.36 -3.39
N LEU A 159 6.18 4.92 -4.13
CA LEU A 159 6.01 4.05 -5.29
C LEU A 159 6.81 2.77 -5.12
N SER A 160 6.25 1.64 -5.48
CA SER A 160 7.03 0.44 -5.77
C SER A 160 7.91 0.65 -7.00
N ASP A 161 9.13 0.13 -6.99
CA ASP A 161 10.01 0.17 -8.18
C ASP A 161 9.58 -0.92 -9.17
N ASN A 162 8.45 -0.67 -9.83
CA ASN A 162 7.82 -1.59 -10.76
C ASN A 162 8.68 -1.87 -12.00
N VAL A 163 9.46 -0.88 -12.46
CA VAL A 163 10.40 -1.05 -13.58
C VAL A 163 11.49 -2.03 -13.19
N ALA A 164 12.17 -1.80 -12.07
CA ALA A 164 13.23 -2.69 -11.59
C ALA A 164 12.70 -4.10 -11.28
N GLY A 165 11.47 -4.20 -10.76
CA GLY A 165 10.85 -5.48 -10.43
C GLY A 165 10.65 -6.38 -11.66
N LEU A 166 10.06 -5.85 -12.72
CA LEU A 166 9.88 -6.61 -13.97
C LEU A 166 11.22 -6.90 -14.65
N LYS A 167 12.16 -5.96 -14.62
CA LYS A 167 13.52 -6.23 -15.12
C LYS A 167 14.18 -7.39 -14.38
N ALA A 168 14.01 -7.47 -13.06
CA ALA A 168 14.56 -8.57 -12.27
C ALA A 168 13.96 -9.94 -12.66
N LEU A 169 12.64 -10.01 -12.87
CA LEU A 169 11.97 -11.24 -13.30
C LEU A 169 12.42 -11.68 -14.71
N VAL A 170 12.46 -10.77 -15.68
CA VAL A 170 12.95 -11.10 -17.04
C VAL A 170 14.41 -11.55 -17.01
N LYS A 171 15.28 -10.85 -16.27
CA LYS A 171 16.70 -11.24 -16.11
C LYS A 171 16.84 -12.62 -15.45
N GLN A 172 16.00 -12.93 -14.47
CA GLN A 172 15.99 -14.25 -13.83
C GLN A 172 15.56 -15.35 -14.83
N ALA A 173 14.50 -15.13 -15.58
CA ALA A 173 14.07 -16.07 -16.62
C ALA A 173 15.17 -16.28 -17.68
N TRP A 174 15.78 -15.18 -18.13
CA TRP A 174 16.90 -15.25 -19.09
C TRP A 174 18.12 -16.00 -18.55
N ALA A 175 18.47 -15.79 -17.28
CA ALA A 175 19.58 -16.49 -16.62
C ALA A 175 19.31 -18.00 -16.49
N CYS A 176 18.04 -18.41 -16.39
CA CYS A 176 17.61 -19.81 -16.45
C CYS A 176 17.54 -20.37 -17.89
N GLY A 177 17.95 -19.63 -18.90
CA GLY A 177 18.01 -20.10 -20.30
C GLY A 177 16.77 -19.75 -21.12
N HIS A 178 15.71 -19.17 -20.54
CA HIS A 178 14.51 -18.80 -21.28
C HIS A 178 14.77 -17.67 -22.26
N ARG A 179 14.22 -17.79 -23.47
CA ARG A 179 14.29 -16.79 -24.54
C ARG A 179 12.89 -16.43 -25.07
N ARG A 180 11.92 -17.32 -24.88
CA ARG A 180 10.51 -17.11 -25.20
C ARG A 180 9.77 -16.83 -23.88
N ILE A 181 9.74 -15.57 -23.48
CA ILE A 181 9.17 -15.09 -22.22
C ILE A 181 7.91 -14.30 -22.53
N ALA A 182 6.76 -14.73 -22.03
CA ALA A 182 5.51 -14.02 -22.15
C ALA A 182 5.23 -13.22 -20.86
N PHE A 183 4.48 -12.14 -21.01
CA PHE A 183 4.02 -11.33 -19.89
C PHE A 183 2.51 -11.08 -20.01
N ILE A 184 1.75 -11.55 -19.03
CA ILE A 184 0.36 -11.17 -18.82
C ILE A 184 0.37 -10.03 -17.82
N HIS A 185 -0.08 -8.84 -18.22
CA HIS A 185 -0.09 -7.66 -17.36
C HIS A 185 -1.48 -7.37 -16.79
N GLY A 186 -1.59 -6.46 -15.83
CA GLY A 186 -2.88 -6.02 -15.27
C GLY A 186 -3.56 -4.95 -16.10
N GLU A 187 -4.65 -4.37 -15.57
CA GLU A 187 -5.40 -3.28 -16.17
C GLU A 187 -4.52 -2.05 -16.42
N LYS A 188 -4.94 -1.18 -17.32
CA LYS A 188 -4.21 0.03 -17.68
C LYS A 188 -4.12 1.02 -16.50
N THR A 189 -3.02 0.99 -15.80
CA THR A 189 -2.66 1.87 -14.68
C THR A 189 -1.21 2.32 -14.81
N SER A 190 -0.78 3.32 -14.04
CA SER A 190 0.63 3.73 -13.97
C SER A 190 1.55 2.59 -13.50
N VAL A 191 1.07 1.70 -12.64
CA VAL A 191 1.78 0.49 -12.21
C VAL A 191 2.03 -0.43 -13.40
N THR A 192 0.99 -0.73 -14.16
CA THR A 192 1.06 -1.59 -15.35
C THR A 192 1.98 -1.00 -16.42
N GLU A 193 1.87 0.30 -16.70
CA GLU A 193 2.73 0.98 -17.67
C GLU A 193 4.21 0.88 -17.28
N ASN A 194 4.53 1.09 -16.00
CA ASN A 194 5.89 0.92 -15.48
C ASN A 194 6.37 -0.54 -15.56
N ARG A 195 5.51 -1.52 -15.29
CA ARG A 195 5.84 -2.94 -15.43
C ARG A 195 6.10 -3.32 -16.89
N ILE A 196 5.25 -2.88 -17.82
CA ILE A 196 5.44 -3.08 -19.26
C ILE A 196 6.76 -2.44 -19.72
N ALA A 197 7.03 -1.21 -19.31
CA ALA A 197 8.29 -0.55 -19.62
C ALA A 197 9.49 -1.34 -19.09
N GLY A 198 9.43 -1.84 -17.85
CA GLY A 198 10.47 -2.68 -17.25
C GLY A 198 10.69 -3.99 -18.01
N PHE A 199 9.59 -4.62 -18.47
CA PHE A 199 9.63 -5.82 -19.29
C PHE A 199 10.40 -5.58 -20.60
N TYR A 200 9.97 -4.59 -21.39
CA TYR A 200 10.60 -4.30 -22.68
C TYR A 200 12.04 -3.80 -22.54
N GLN A 201 12.33 -2.95 -21.54
CA GLN A 201 13.72 -2.52 -21.28
C GLN A 201 14.64 -3.70 -20.98
N ALA A 202 14.19 -4.68 -20.19
CA ALA A 202 14.99 -5.86 -19.92
C ALA A 202 15.17 -6.73 -21.18
N CYS A 203 14.12 -6.89 -22.00
CA CYS A 203 14.19 -7.61 -23.25
C CYS A 203 15.20 -6.95 -24.22
N GLU A 204 15.18 -5.64 -24.36
CA GLU A 204 16.14 -4.89 -25.17
C GLU A 204 17.59 -5.03 -24.65
N GLU A 205 17.81 -4.86 -23.34
CA GLU A 205 19.13 -5.03 -22.71
C GLU A 205 19.71 -6.44 -22.92
N LEU A 206 18.86 -7.46 -23.06
CA LEU A 206 19.26 -8.86 -23.20
C LEU A 206 19.22 -9.38 -24.64
N GLY A 207 18.87 -8.51 -25.60
CA GLY A 207 18.73 -8.88 -27.01
C GLY A 207 17.60 -9.90 -27.26
N LEU A 208 16.53 -9.83 -26.49
CA LEU A 208 15.35 -10.70 -26.65
C LEU A 208 14.36 -10.06 -27.61
N GLU A 209 14.02 -10.76 -28.70
CA GLU A 209 12.92 -10.41 -29.58
C GLU A 209 11.64 -11.05 -29.04
N ILE A 210 10.68 -10.23 -28.60
CA ILE A 210 9.43 -10.69 -28.03
C ILE A 210 8.31 -10.44 -29.03
N PRO A 211 7.60 -11.50 -29.51
CA PRO A 211 6.41 -11.34 -30.34
C PRO A 211 5.33 -10.55 -29.59
N GLU A 212 4.59 -9.71 -30.34
CA GLU A 212 3.51 -8.90 -29.75
C GLU A 212 2.47 -9.77 -29.03
N GLU A 213 2.17 -10.95 -29.58
CA GLU A 213 1.23 -11.91 -29.00
C GLU A 213 1.68 -12.52 -27.65
N TYR A 214 2.94 -12.29 -27.21
CA TYR A 214 3.42 -12.73 -25.91
C TYR A 214 3.13 -11.73 -24.78
N VAL A 215 2.72 -10.51 -25.11
CA VAL A 215 2.30 -9.51 -24.13
C VAL A 215 0.77 -9.43 -24.16
N ARG A 216 0.12 -9.80 -23.06
CA ARG A 216 -1.32 -10.07 -22.99
C ARG A 216 -2.01 -9.21 -21.93
N ASP A 217 -3.22 -8.77 -22.24
CA ASP A 217 -4.08 -7.99 -21.36
C ASP A 217 -4.80 -8.90 -20.36
N GLY A 218 -4.19 -9.04 -19.17
CA GLY A 218 -4.83 -9.67 -18.03
C GLY A 218 -5.51 -8.64 -17.12
N VAL A 219 -5.74 -9.07 -15.88
CA VAL A 219 -6.38 -8.26 -14.85
C VAL A 219 -5.75 -8.63 -13.50
N TYR A 220 -5.46 -7.63 -12.66
CA TYR A 220 -4.97 -7.89 -11.31
C TYR A 220 -6.01 -8.65 -10.49
N HIS A 221 -5.54 -9.59 -9.69
CA HIS A 221 -6.35 -10.38 -8.77
C HIS A 221 -7.51 -11.15 -9.43
N ASP A 222 -7.36 -11.48 -10.73
CA ASP A 222 -8.37 -12.19 -11.52
C ASP A 222 -7.79 -13.48 -12.13
N VAL A 223 -8.10 -14.60 -11.46
CA VAL A 223 -7.63 -15.94 -11.81
C VAL A 223 -8.18 -16.38 -13.16
N GLU A 224 -9.48 -16.15 -13.41
CA GLU A 224 -10.14 -16.65 -14.64
C GLU A 224 -9.64 -15.91 -15.86
N ARG A 225 -9.54 -14.57 -15.78
CA ARG A 225 -9.01 -13.79 -16.92
C ARG A 225 -7.57 -14.19 -17.25
N CYS A 226 -6.73 -14.42 -16.25
CA CYS A 226 -5.35 -14.88 -16.48
C CYS A 226 -5.28 -16.32 -16.99
N ALA A 227 -6.23 -17.18 -16.63
CA ALA A 227 -6.35 -18.51 -17.22
C ALA A 227 -6.71 -18.45 -18.72
N GLU A 228 -7.66 -17.57 -19.12
CA GLU A 228 -8.00 -17.35 -20.54
C GLU A 228 -6.78 -16.91 -21.34
N GLU A 229 -6.02 -15.92 -20.87
CA GLU A 229 -4.82 -15.44 -21.55
C GLU A 229 -3.72 -16.50 -21.60
N THR A 230 -3.61 -17.33 -20.55
CA THR A 230 -2.69 -18.47 -20.56
C THR A 230 -3.08 -19.48 -21.64
N ARG A 231 -4.37 -19.85 -21.76
CA ARG A 231 -4.86 -20.75 -22.82
C ARG A 231 -4.55 -20.19 -24.21
N ALA A 232 -4.71 -18.86 -24.39
CA ALA A 232 -4.37 -18.19 -25.66
C ALA A 232 -2.86 -18.29 -25.97
N LEU A 233 -1.99 -18.08 -25.00
CA LEU A 233 -0.54 -18.27 -25.17
C LEU A 233 -0.18 -19.72 -25.50
N LEU A 234 -0.85 -20.69 -24.90
CA LEU A 234 -0.62 -22.12 -25.16
C LEU A 234 -1.08 -22.55 -26.56
N ALA A 235 -2.01 -21.85 -27.17
CA ALA A 235 -2.51 -22.10 -28.52
C ALA A 235 -1.59 -21.55 -29.64
N LEU A 236 -0.58 -20.75 -29.30
CA LEU A 236 0.36 -20.18 -30.25
C LEU A 236 1.21 -21.27 -30.91
N PRO A 237 1.59 -21.14 -32.20
CA PRO A 237 2.49 -22.06 -32.90
C PRO A 237 3.84 -22.20 -32.20
N GLN A 238 4.36 -21.07 -31.68
CA GLN A 238 5.53 -21.06 -30.81
C GLN A 238 5.10 -20.67 -29.42
N ARG A 239 4.98 -21.64 -28.53
CA ARG A 239 4.61 -21.37 -27.13
C ARG A 239 5.75 -20.68 -26.37
N PRO A 240 5.44 -19.76 -25.44
CA PRO A 240 6.43 -19.28 -24.50
C PRO A 240 6.97 -20.44 -23.63
N THR A 241 8.16 -20.32 -23.12
CA THR A 241 8.74 -21.27 -22.17
C THR A 241 8.66 -20.78 -20.73
N CYS A 242 8.36 -19.49 -20.57
CA CYS A 242 8.15 -18.85 -19.28
C CYS A 242 7.03 -17.79 -19.42
N ILE A 243 6.13 -17.76 -18.45
CA ILE A 243 5.04 -16.76 -18.38
C ILE A 243 5.17 -16.00 -17.07
N ILE A 244 5.24 -14.67 -17.16
CA ILE A 244 5.21 -13.76 -16.00
C ILE A 244 3.77 -13.27 -15.86
N PHE A 245 3.23 -13.36 -14.64
CA PHE A 245 1.86 -12.94 -14.31
C PHE A 245 1.83 -11.56 -13.63
N PRO A 246 0.68 -10.85 -13.67
CA PRO A 246 0.57 -9.52 -13.09
C PRO A 246 0.75 -9.50 -11.58
N ASP A 247 0.31 -10.55 -10.90
CA ASP A 247 0.46 -10.77 -9.45
C ASP A 247 0.44 -12.28 -9.12
N ASP A 248 0.75 -12.62 -7.87
CA ASP A 248 0.84 -14.01 -7.42
C ASP A 248 -0.54 -14.69 -7.37
N PHE A 249 -1.61 -13.94 -7.08
CA PHE A 249 -2.96 -14.49 -7.02
C PHE A 249 -3.47 -14.82 -8.43
N SER A 250 -3.27 -13.92 -9.38
CA SER A 250 -3.62 -14.13 -10.78
C SER A 250 -2.82 -15.27 -11.43
N ALA A 251 -1.59 -15.55 -10.94
CA ALA A 251 -0.78 -16.67 -11.41
C ALA A 251 -1.46 -18.04 -11.19
N LEU A 252 -2.41 -18.15 -10.25
CA LEU A 252 -3.24 -19.36 -10.10
C LEU A 252 -4.01 -19.69 -11.39
N GLY A 253 -4.40 -18.69 -12.17
CA GLY A 253 -5.00 -18.88 -13.48
C GLY A 253 -4.06 -19.62 -14.44
N GLY A 254 -2.77 -19.29 -14.40
CA GLY A 254 -1.74 -20.00 -15.14
C GLY A 254 -1.60 -21.45 -14.70
N TYR A 255 -1.53 -21.69 -13.37
CA TYR A 255 -1.48 -23.07 -12.83
C TYR A 255 -2.68 -23.90 -13.29
N ASN A 256 -3.89 -23.33 -13.22
CA ASN A 256 -5.11 -24.03 -13.62
C ASN A 256 -5.10 -24.34 -15.12
N ALA A 257 -4.83 -23.34 -15.97
CA ALA A 257 -4.82 -23.53 -17.42
C ALA A 257 -3.77 -24.53 -17.91
N LEU A 258 -2.58 -24.53 -17.26
CA LEU A 258 -1.52 -25.50 -17.57
C LEU A 258 -1.93 -26.91 -17.14
N ALA A 259 -2.52 -27.08 -15.95
CA ALA A 259 -3.02 -28.36 -15.48
C ALA A 259 -4.13 -28.94 -16.37
N GLU A 260 -5.08 -28.09 -16.80
CA GLU A 260 -6.15 -28.45 -17.76
C GLU A 260 -5.57 -28.92 -19.12
N ALA A 261 -4.47 -28.29 -19.56
CA ALA A 261 -3.77 -28.68 -20.78
C ALA A 261 -2.87 -29.92 -20.62
N GLY A 262 -2.78 -30.50 -19.42
CA GLY A 262 -1.90 -31.63 -19.11
C GLY A 262 -0.41 -31.25 -19.09
N LEU A 263 -0.09 -29.98 -18.90
CA LEU A 263 1.27 -29.45 -18.88
C LEU A 263 1.75 -29.24 -17.42
N SER A 264 3.02 -29.54 -17.20
CA SER A 264 3.66 -29.47 -15.88
C SER A 264 4.42 -28.17 -15.67
N ILE A 265 4.34 -27.61 -14.46
CA ILE A 265 5.18 -26.52 -13.97
C ILE A 265 6.28 -27.14 -13.09
N PRO A 266 7.55 -26.85 -13.35
CA PRO A 266 8.11 -25.99 -14.40
C PRO A 266 8.51 -26.73 -15.68
N ASP A 267 8.27 -28.08 -15.79
CA ASP A 267 8.90 -28.92 -16.79
C ASP A 267 8.49 -28.62 -18.23
N ASP A 268 7.26 -28.20 -18.46
CA ASP A 268 6.77 -27.76 -19.77
C ASP A 268 6.81 -26.25 -19.90
N ILE A 269 6.26 -25.54 -18.91
CA ILE A 269 6.21 -24.07 -18.87
C ILE A 269 6.62 -23.58 -17.48
N SER A 270 7.56 -22.67 -17.43
CA SER A 270 7.92 -21.94 -16.21
C SER A 270 6.93 -20.80 -15.94
N VAL A 271 6.65 -20.54 -14.66
CA VAL A 271 5.68 -19.51 -14.21
C VAL A 271 6.34 -18.61 -13.19
N MET A 272 6.12 -17.30 -13.33
CA MET A 272 6.61 -16.29 -12.38
C MET A 272 5.49 -15.33 -12.00
N GLY A 273 5.48 -14.87 -10.74
CA GLY A 273 4.50 -13.93 -10.21
C GLY A 273 5.10 -12.58 -9.83
N TYR A 274 4.30 -11.79 -9.16
CA TYR A 274 4.63 -10.49 -8.60
C TYR A 274 3.88 -10.31 -7.28
N ASP A 275 4.39 -9.51 -6.36
CA ASP A 275 3.95 -9.14 -5.00
C ASP A 275 4.66 -9.91 -3.90
N GLY A 276 4.97 -11.21 -4.06
CA GLY A 276 5.63 -12.03 -3.05
C GLY A 276 4.74 -12.31 -1.84
N ILE A 277 3.42 -12.45 -2.06
CA ILE A 277 2.45 -12.75 -1.00
C ILE A 277 2.61 -14.18 -0.48
N TYR A 278 1.96 -14.51 0.65
CA TYR A 278 2.09 -15.83 1.28
C TYR A 278 1.72 -16.98 0.33
N LEU A 279 0.73 -16.77 -0.53
CA LEU A 279 0.29 -17.72 -1.54
C LEU A 279 1.45 -18.26 -2.39
N SER A 280 2.42 -17.40 -2.78
CA SER A 280 3.56 -17.80 -3.62
C SER A 280 4.41 -18.94 -3.02
N ARG A 281 4.38 -19.08 -1.70
CA ARG A 281 5.16 -20.10 -0.95
C ARG A 281 4.41 -21.42 -0.77
N VAL A 282 3.06 -21.38 -0.79
CA VAL A 282 2.22 -22.55 -0.49
C VAL A 282 1.68 -23.26 -1.73
N VAL A 283 1.65 -22.59 -2.88
CA VAL A 283 1.33 -23.23 -4.15
C VAL A 283 2.38 -24.31 -4.51
N ASN A 284 2.00 -25.30 -5.27
CA ASN A 284 2.91 -26.38 -5.66
C ASN A 284 2.97 -26.51 -7.19
N PRO A 285 4.18 -26.30 -7.79
CA PRO A 285 5.43 -25.85 -7.17
C PRO A 285 5.35 -24.42 -6.63
N SER A 286 6.19 -24.10 -5.62
CA SER A 286 6.25 -22.72 -5.06
C SER A 286 6.69 -21.71 -6.13
N LEU A 287 6.04 -20.57 -6.15
CA LEU A 287 6.18 -19.57 -7.21
C LEU A 287 7.48 -18.74 -7.06
N VAL A 288 8.22 -18.59 -8.14
CA VAL A 288 9.25 -17.55 -8.26
C VAL A 288 8.52 -16.22 -8.47
N THR A 289 8.79 -15.23 -7.62
CA THR A 289 8.05 -13.97 -7.63
C THR A 289 8.95 -12.79 -7.24
N TYR A 290 8.55 -11.57 -7.63
CA TYR A 290 9.17 -10.35 -7.12
C TYR A 290 8.39 -9.84 -5.92
N GLN A 291 8.98 -9.95 -4.73
CA GLN A 291 8.38 -9.46 -3.49
C GLN A 291 8.50 -7.94 -3.40
N GLN A 292 7.37 -7.28 -3.36
CA GLN A 292 7.29 -5.85 -3.04
C GLN A 292 7.60 -5.64 -1.55
N ASN A 293 8.22 -4.52 -1.21
CA ASN A 293 8.55 -4.20 0.18
C ASN A 293 7.41 -3.42 0.85
N THR A 294 6.33 -4.15 1.15
CA THR A 294 5.11 -3.61 1.75
C THR A 294 5.38 -2.89 3.07
N ALA A 295 6.34 -3.40 3.86
CA ALA A 295 6.75 -2.80 5.11
C ALA A 295 7.34 -1.40 4.91
N ALA A 296 8.29 -1.25 3.98
CA ALA A 296 8.88 0.05 3.68
C ALA A 296 7.89 1.01 3.01
N LEU A 297 6.99 0.51 2.15
CA LEU A 297 5.94 1.33 1.51
C LEU A 297 5.03 1.98 2.55
N GLY A 298 4.45 1.19 3.45
CA GLY A 298 3.54 1.69 4.48
C GLY A 298 4.25 2.61 5.48
N GLN A 299 5.44 2.22 5.94
CA GLN A 299 6.25 3.03 6.85
C GLN A 299 6.61 4.39 6.23
N THR A 300 7.14 4.39 4.99
CA THR A 300 7.51 5.62 4.30
C THR A 300 6.30 6.53 4.06
N ALA A 301 5.14 5.94 3.70
CA ALA A 301 3.92 6.71 3.50
C ALA A 301 3.45 7.38 4.81
N ALA A 302 3.51 6.68 5.95
CA ALA A 302 3.16 7.26 7.25
C ALA A 302 4.13 8.37 7.66
N ASP A 303 5.45 8.12 7.58
CA ASP A 303 6.47 9.11 7.91
C ASP A 303 6.32 10.37 7.07
N LYS A 304 6.15 10.24 5.75
CA LYS A 304 6.02 11.38 4.85
C LYS A 304 4.71 12.14 5.02
N LEU A 305 3.61 11.46 5.31
CA LEU A 305 2.34 12.12 5.62
C LEU A 305 2.46 12.93 6.92
N ILE A 306 3.05 12.35 7.96
CA ILE A 306 3.26 13.03 9.24
C ILE A 306 4.22 14.21 9.06
N GLU A 307 5.28 14.06 8.27
CA GLU A 307 6.22 15.15 7.95
C GLU A 307 5.51 16.32 7.25
N LEU A 308 4.64 16.04 6.28
CA LEU A 308 3.80 17.06 5.62
C LEU A 308 2.88 17.79 6.61
N ILE A 309 2.32 17.06 7.59
CA ILE A 309 1.42 17.63 8.62
C ILE A 309 2.22 18.45 9.63
N GLU A 310 3.35 17.96 10.10
CA GLU A 310 4.11 18.59 11.19
C GLU A 310 5.02 19.71 10.70
N HIS A 311 5.54 19.59 9.48
CA HIS A 311 6.52 20.51 8.89
C HIS A 311 6.12 21.04 7.50
N PRO A 312 4.88 21.55 7.29
CA PRO A 312 4.33 21.87 5.97
C PRO A 312 5.10 22.95 5.19
N ARG A 313 5.92 23.75 5.89
CA ARG A 313 6.69 24.85 5.25
C ARG A 313 8.05 24.40 4.72
N VAL A 314 8.54 23.25 5.12
CA VAL A 314 9.88 22.74 4.77
C VAL A 314 9.85 21.39 4.08
N THR A 315 8.72 20.69 4.12
CA THR A 315 8.54 19.40 3.44
C THR A 315 8.07 19.65 2.02
N LEU A 316 8.89 19.29 1.05
CA LEU A 316 8.54 19.40 -0.36
C LEU A 316 7.92 18.09 -0.86
N PRO A 317 6.92 18.16 -1.77
CA PRO A 317 6.43 16.98 -2.48
C PRO A 317 7.56 16.28 -3.24
N GLU A 318 7.68 14.99 -3.08
CA GLU A 318 8.67 14.15 -3.76
C GLU A 318 8.07 12.80 -4.15
N GLN A 319 8.73 12.10 -5.07
CA GLN A 319 8.39 10.75 -5.49
C GLN A 319 9.45 9.80 -4.92
N LEU A 320 9.07 8.98 -3.97
CA LEU A 320 9.95 8.02 -3.29
C LEU A 320 9.74 6.63 -3.88
N ARG A 321 10.82 6.00 -4.34
CA ARG A 321 10.77 4.64 -4.88
C ARG A 321 11.28 3.65 -3.84
N VAL A 322 10.51 2.61 -3.63
CA VAL A 322 10.82 1.51 -2.70
C VAL A 322 11.11 0.26 -3.51
N SER A 323 12.33 -0.24 -3.39
CA SER A 323 12.76 -1.46 -4.08
C SER A 323 12.28 -2.69 -3.33
N GLY A 324 11.85 -3.69 -4.09
CA GLY A 324 11.58 -5.04 -3.62
C GLY A 324 12.76 -5.99 -3.84
N ARG A 325 12.49 -7.28 -3.86
CA ARG A 325 13.48 -8.33 -4.11
C ARG A 325 12.88 -9.55 -4.80
N LEU A 326 13.70 -10.27 -5.53
CA LEU A 326 13.31 -11.56 -6.08
C LEU A 326 13.20 -12.61 -4.95
N LEU A 327 12.14 -13.39 -4.96
CA LEU A 327 12.00 -14.59 -4.14
C LEU A 327 12.20 -15.84 -5.00
N SER A 328 13.03 -16.74 -4.51
CA SER A 328 13.21 -18.06 -5.13
C SER A 328 12.00 -18.95 -4.92
N GLY A 329 11.71 -19.77 -5.91
CA GLY A 329 10.68 -20.80 -5.90
C GLY A 329 11.10 -22.00 -6.75
N ARG A 330 10.15 -22.89 -7.01
CA ARG A 330 10.36 -24.09 -7.83
C ARG A 330 9.57 -24.04 -9.15
N SER A 331 8.92 -22.94 -9.45
CA SER A 331 8.08 -22.77 -10.65
C SER A 331 8.86 -22.40 -11.92
N VAL A 332 10.18 -22.25 -11.83
CA VAL A 332 11.07 -21.94 -12.96
C VAL A 332 12.17 -23.00 -13.02
N ARG A 333 12.35 -23.61 -14.20
CA ARG A 333 13.46 -24.51 -14.49
C ARG A 333 14.58 -23.84 -15.25
N SER A 334 15.77 -24.42 -15.23
CA SER A 334 16.85 -24.08 -16.17
C SER A 334 16.71 -24.90 -17.44
N LEU A 335 16.88 -24.24 -18.62
CA LEU A 335 16.84 -24.85 -19.95
C LEU A 335 18.23 -25.21 -20.45
#